data_ef792ccf80bce0c5a24d6e6d3d1b3610
#
_entry.id   ef792ccf80bce0c5a24d6e6d3d1b3610
#
_cell.length_a   1.000
_cell.length_b   1.000
_cell.length_c   1.000
_cell.angle_alpha   90.00
_cell.angle_beta   90.00
_cell.angle_gamma   90.00
#
_symmetry.space_group_name_H-M   'P 1'
#
loop_
_entity.id
_entity.type
_entity.pdbx_description
1 polymer ?
#
loop_
_entity_poly.entity_id
_entity_poly.type
_entity_poly.pdbx_seq_one_letter_code
_entity_poly.pdbx_strand_id
1 'polypeptide(L)'
;MRIALILSVFWLTLISCEKKEAAQSDKMPEIIVKNGGAEVVFSDAQSIDFFHVSKVEQKNIVADFVAPGKIVATVVASHAGASQPIILFDNPELSGNFTQLIQHQINIKRIQQVNIQQKMVEVARYKDLLTHGAATAQDLLNAQTGLSTEQSNLSNEKAAILEHEAILEAAGFHPEVLRSAPVGSVYLTCDIPENQFSNMKEGSTCQIQFTAFQDKKFVGLIDDVAEVVDNATRMVKLRIRMKNPNSEMKAGMFATISFGLQEGRHMTIDKYALVTIQGKSYVFKKSGPLTFERKEVQIGHQIGNRVIILSGIEVGDEIATSGVIQLKGLSFGY
;
A
#
# COMPACT_ATOMS: atom_id res chain seq x y z
N MET A 1 67.86 48.56 -56.24
CA MET A 1 67.77 49.72 -57.11
C MET A 1 66.51 50.51 -56.73
N ARG A 2 66.74 51.76 -56.31
CA ARG A 2 65.81 52.91 -56.14
C ARG A 2 64.67 52.71 -55.07
N ILE A 3 64.79 53.30 -53.86
CA ILE A 3 64.68 54.70 -53.40
C ILE A 3 63.37 55.36 -53.79
N ALA A 4 62.57 55.66 -52.78
CA ALA A 4 61.84 56.93 -52.54
C ALA A 4 60.96 56.69 -51.25
N LEU A 5 61.30 57.16 -50.19
CA LEU A 5 61.23 58.43 -49.41
C LEU A 5 60.07 59.35 -49.90
N ILE A 6 59.01 59.47 -49.08
CA ILE A 6 58.24 60.72 -48.94
C ILE A 6 57.67 60.80 -47.52
N LEU A 7 58.08 61.82 -46.86
CA LEU A 7 57.59 62.52 -45.66
C LEU A 7 56.17 63.02 -45.95
N SER A 8 55.27 62.98 -44.94
CA SER A 8 54.35 64.11 -44.77
C SER A 8 53.41 63.97 -43.60
N VAL A 9 53.60 64.87 -42.72
CA VAL A 9 52.61 65.69 -42.00
C VAL A 9 51.72 65.05 -40.94
N PHE A 10 52.16 65.28 -39.76
CA PHE A 10 51.49 65.28 -38.49
C PHE A 10 50.32 66.29 -38.48
N TRP A 11 49.08 65.86 -38.40
CA TRP A 11 47.95 66.73 -38.16
C TRP A 11 47.25 66.30 -36.84
N LEU A 12 47.56 67.14 -35.80
CA LEU A 12 46.83 67.12 -34.56
C LEU A 12 45.39 67.55 -34.76
N THR A 13 44.44 66.64 -34.55
CA THR A 13 43.05 67.03 -34.30
C THR A 13 42.73 66.73 -32.85
N LEU A 14 42.56 67.80 -32.07
CA LEU A 14 41.95 67.77 -30.73
C LEU A 14 40.49 67.33 -30.89
N ILE A 15 40.19 66.07 -30.51
CA ILE A 15 38.81 65.64 -30.34
C ILE A 15 38.43 65.82 -28.86
N SER A 16 37.53 66.78 -28.71
CA SER A 16 36.81 67.12 -27.49
C SER A 16 36.28 65.86 -26.78
N CYS A 17 36.63 65.71 -25.57
CA CYS A 17 36.07 64.67 -24.67
C CYS A 17 34.66 65.10 -24.28
N GLU A 18 33.66 64.58 -25.03
CA GLU A 18 32.26 64.70 -24.64
C GLU A 18 32.02 63.83 -23.42
N LYS A 19 31.67 64.50 -22.33
CA LYS A 19 31.33 63.86 -21.05
C LYS A 19 30.14 62.97 -21.30
N LYS A 20 30.37 61.65 -21.47
CA LYS A 20 29.33 60.65 -21.43
C LYS A 20 28.72 60.74 -20.02
N GLU A 21 27.45 61.16 -19.96
CA GLU A 21 26.65 61.08 -18.75
C GLU A 21 26.80 59.67 -18.17
N ALA A 22 27.15 59.67 -16.89
CA ALA A 22 27.22 58.43 -16.15
C ALA A 22 25.88 57.69 -16.28
N ALA A 23 25.94 56.48 -16.84
CA ALA A 23 24.81 55.56 -16.86
C ALA A 23 24.19 55.58 -15.44
N GLN A 24 22.90 55.83 -15.38
CA GLN A 24 22.12 55.66 -14.17
C GLN A 24 22.53 54.34 -13.50
N SER A 25 23.11 54.50 -12.34
CA SER A 25 23.30 53.40 -11.40
C SER A 25 21.91 52.80 -11.21
N ASP A 26 21.65 51.63 -11.78
CA ASP A 26 20.54 50.82 -11.36
C ASP A 26 20.62 50.70 -9.85
N LYS A 27 19.84 51.49 -9.16
CA LYS A 27 19.68 51.34 -7.71
C LYS A 27 19.20 49.91 -7.49
N MET A 28 20.05 49.10 -6.91
CA MET A 28 19.59 47.78 -6.39
C MET A 28 18.27 48.02 -5.67
N PRO A 29 17.24 47.21 -5.93
CA PRO A 29 15.95 47.36 -5.27
C PRO A 29 16.18 47.33 -3.76
N GLU A 30 15.65 48.34 -3.10
CA GLU A 30 15.76 48.45 -1.64
C GLU A 30 14.84 47.42 -0.98
N ILE A 31 15.42 46.37 -0.39
CA ILE A 31 14.70 45.32 0.32
C ILE A 31 14.69 45.70 1.80
N ILE A 32 13.51 45.90 2.37
CA ILE A 32 13.35 46.28 3.77
C ILE A 32 12.94 45.04 4.56
N VAL A 33 13.80 44.65 5.51
CA VAL A 33 13.51 43.53 6.43
C VAL A 33 13.08 44.11 7.77
N LYS A 34 11.85 43.73 8.20
CA LYS A 34 11.22 44.23 9.43
C LYS A 34 11.04 43.12 10.45
N ASN A 35 10.73 43.50 11.68
CA ASN A 35 10.34 42.59 12.77
C ASN A 35 11.36 41.45 13.01
N GLY A 36 12.65 41.76 12.98
CA GLY A 36 13.67 40.74 13.19
C GLY A 36 13.69 39.63 12.12
N GLY A 37 13.40 40.00 10.88
CA GLY A 37 13.33 39.07 9.75
C GLY A 37 12.01 38.37 9.52
N ALA A 38 10.99 38.68 10.31
CA ALA A 38 9.67 38.06 10.13
C ALA A 38 8.92 38.62 8.89
N GLU A 39 9.32 39.79 8.41
CA GLU A 39 8.66 40.43 7.26
C GLU A 39 9.70 40.96 6.27
N VAL A 40 9.55 40.60 5.01
CA VAL A 40 10.40 41.04 3.88
C VAL A 40 9.54 41.85 2.93
N VAL A 41 9.88 43.14 2.74
CA VAL A 41 9.15 44.09 1.91
C VAL A 41 10.05 44.49 0.73
N PHE A 42 9.55 44.34 -0.48
CA PHE A 42 10.22 44.73 -1.72
C PHE A 42 9.77 46.13 -2.13
N SER A 43 10.67 46.94 -2.71
CA SER A 43 10.38 48.31 -3.13
C SER A 43 9.69 48.41 -4.49
N ASP A 44 9.78 47.36 -5.30
CA ASP A 44 9.26 47.38 -6.67
C ASP A 44 8.66 46.02 -7.09
N ALA A 45 7.78 46.08 -8.10
CA ALA A 45 7.08 44.91 -8.63
C ALA A 45 7.99 43.95 -9.41
N GLN A 46 9.08 44.43 -10.02
CA GLN A 46 9.96 43.57 -10.82
C GLN A 46 10.73 42.61 -9.90
N SER A 47 11.09 43.07 -8.71
CA SER A 47 11.80 42.23 -7.71
C SER A 47 10.94 41.10 -7.17
N ILE A 48 9.61 41.23 -7.21
CA ILE A 48 8.70 40.21 -6.69
C ILE A 48 8.30 39.17 -7.76
N ASP A 49 8.42 39.49 -9.04
CA ASP A 49 8.07 38.57 -10.13
C ASP A 49 8.92 37.29 -10.15
N PHE A 50 10.07 37.33 -9.48
CA PHE A 50 10.92 36.14 -9.27
C PHE A 50 10.27 35.12 -8.32
N PHE A 51 9.38 35.55 -7.42
CA PHE A 51 8.78 34.71 -6.40
C PHE A 51 7.42 34.22 -6.86
N HIS A 52 7.36 32.95 -7.25
CA HIS A 52 6.07 32.32 -7.53
C HIS A 52 5.39 31.87 -6.24
N VAL A 53 4.09 32.05 -6.18
CA VAL A 53 3.26 31.64 -5.06
C VAL A 53 2.25 30.59 -5.48
N SER A 54 1.87 29.73 -4.54
CA SER A 54 0.78 28.78 -4.70
C SER A 54 -0.21 28.93 -3.56
N LYS A 55 -1.49 28.83 -3.86
CA LYS A 55 -2.53 28.84 -2.83
C LYS A 55 -2.52 27.52 -2.06
N VAL A 56 -2.68 27.65 -0.75
CA VAL A 56 -2.88 26.50 0.13
C VAL A 56 -4.27 25.95 -0.10
N GLU A 57 -4.34 24.70 -0.52
CA GLU A 57 -5.59 23.99 -0.78
C GLU A 57 -5.70 22.77 0.14
N GLN A 58 -6.94 22.47 0.54
CA GLN A 58 -7.24 21.18 1.13
C GLN A 58 -7.45 20.15 0.02
N LYS A 59 -6.58 19.14 -0.01
CA LYS A 59 -6.70 18.03 -0.98
C LYS A 59 -6.87 16.71 -0.25
N ASN A 60 -7.66 15.82 -0.84
CA ASN A 60 -7.62 14.43 -0.43
C ASN A 60 -6.24 13.89 -0.78
N ILE A 61 -5.53 13.43 0.23
CA ILE A 61 -4.22 12.84 0.05
C ILE A 61 -4.40 11.35 0.00
N VAL A 62 -3.83 10.77 -1.04
CA VAL A 62 -3.67 9.33 -1.17
C VAL A 62 -2.21 9.04 -0.84
N ALA A 63 -1.97 8.51 0.34
CA ALA A 63 -0.67 7.96 0.67
C ALA A 63 -0.53 6.63 -0.05
N ASP A 64 0.51 6.47 -0.81
CA ASP A 64 0.78 5.21 -1.49
C ASP A 64 1.63 4.34 -0.56
N PHE A 65 0.95 3.48 0.20
CA PHE A 65 1.64 2.47 0.98
C PHE A 65 1.99 1.29 0.08
N VAL A 66 3.25 0.90 0.08
CA VAL A 66 3.78 -0.15 -0.80
C VAL A 66 4.32 -1.30 0.04
N ALA A 67 3.89 -2.52 -0.25
CA ALA A 67 4.39 -3.73 0.39
C ALA A 67 4.81 -4.78 -0.65
N PRO A 68 5.84 -5.59 -0.36
CA PRO A 68 6.17 -6.75 -1.16
C PRO A 68 5.09 -7.83 -0.98
N GLY A 69 4.74 -8.50 -2.04
CA GLY A 69 3.80 -9.61 -2.02
C GLY A 69 4.25 -10.77 -2.91
N LYS A 70 3.61 -11.90 -2.70
CA LYS A 70 3.91 -13.14 -3.42
C LYS A 70 2.61 -13.86 -3.76
N ILE A 71 2.53 -14.44 -4.96
CA ILE A 71 1.44 -15.36 -5.29
C ILE A 71 1.65 -16.66 -4.51
N VAL A 72 0.72 -16.99 -3.65
CA VAL A 72 0.77 -18.19 -2.80
C VAL A 72 -0.13 -19.32 -3.29
N ALA A 73 -1.16 -18.97 -4.09
CA ALA A 73 -2.03 -20.00 -4.67
C ALA A 73 -2.57 -19.58 -6.06
N THR A 74 -2.74 -20.55 -6.94
CA THR A 74 -3.38 -20.39 -8.24
C THR A 74 -4.51 -21.43 -8.36
N VAL A 75 -5.65 -21.01 -8.93
CA VAL A 75 -6.84 -21.85 -9.10
C VAL A 75 -6.95 -22.24 -10.57
N VAL A 76 -6.80 -23.52 -10.85
CA VAL A 76 -6.84 -24.08 -12.21
C VAL A 76 -7.98 -25.07 -12.38
N ALA A 77 -8.42 -25.25 -13.61
CA ALA A 77 -9.42 -26.26 -13.93
C ALA A 77 -8.86 -27.69 -13.74
N SER A 78 -9.69 -28.60 -13.26
CA SER A 78 -9.34 -30.01 -13.23
C SER A 78 -9.41 -30.61 -14.64
N HIS A 79 -8.36 -31.26 -15.09
CA HIS A 79 -8.34 -32.00 -16.36
C HIS A 79 -8.94 -33.41 -16.25
N ALA A 80 -9.17 -33.90 -15.04
CA ALA A 80 -9.70 -35.25 -14.79
C ALA A 80 -11.25 -35.28 -14.71
N GLY A 81 -11.95 -34.23 -15.13
CA GLY A 81 -13.41 -34.16 -15.10
C GLY A 81 -14.02 -33.99 -13.71
N ALA A 82 -13.20 -33.70 -12.69
CA ALA A 82 -13.70 -33.34 -11.37
C ALA A 82 -14.40 -31.99 -11.44
N SER A 83 -15.56 -31.87 -10.78
CA SER A 83 -16.35 -30.63 -10.72
C SER A 83 -15.70 -29.53 -9.89
N GLN A 84 -14.65 -29.85 -9.12
CA GLN A 84 -13.95 -28.91 -8.27
C GLN A 84 -12.63 -28.44 -8.91
N PRO A 85 -12.26 -27.16 -8.74
CA PRO A 85 -10.99 -26.64 -9.20
C PRO A 85 -9.82 -27.25 -8.40
N ILE A 86 -8.66 -27.26 -9.03
CA ILE A 86 -7.39 -27.60 -8.37
C ILE A 86 -6.75 -26.31 -7.89
N ILE A 87 -6.31 -26.32 -6.63
CA ILE A 87 -5.55 -25.22 -6.04
C ILE A 87 -4.08 -25.63 -5.97
N LEU A 88 -3.25 -24.87 -6.65
CA LEU A 88 -1.80 -25.06 -6.66
C LEU A 88 -1.16 -24.00 -5.74
N PHE A 89 -0.64 -24.45 -4.61
CA PHE A 89 0.10 -23.58 -3.69
C PHE A 89 1.58 -23.53 -4.05
N ASP A 90 2.24 -22.44 -3.66
CA ASP A 90 3.69 -22.30 -3.72
C ASP A 90 4.40 -23.10 -2.61
N ASN A 91 3.70 -23.38 -1.52
CA ASN A 91 4.14 -24.20 -0.38
C ASN A 91 3.53 -25.61 -0.46
N PRO A 92 4.36 -26.67 -0.59
CA PRO A 92 3.90 -28.05 -0.60
C PRO A 92 3.13 -28.47 0.67
N GLU A 93 3.48 -27.91 1.82
CA GLU A 93 2.82 -28.19 3.10
C GLU A 93 1.35 -27.73 3.07
N LEU A 94 1.07 -26.52 2.57
CA LEU A 94 -0.29 -26.03 2.40
C LEU A 94 -1.10 -26.88 1.41
N SER A 95 -0.45 -27.35 0.33
CA SER A 95 -1.05 -28.28 -0.61
C SER A 95 -1.44 -29.61 0.06
N GLY A 96 -0.55 -30.14 0.90
CA GLY A 96 -0.78 -31.34 1.69
C GLY A 96 -1.96 -31.15 2.66
N ASN A 97 -1.94 -30.11 3.47
CA ASN A 97 -3.00 -29.82 4.44
C ASN A 97 -4.37 -29.61 3.77
N PHE A 98 -4.43 -28.87 2.67
CA PHE A 98 -5.69 -28.69 1.93
C PHE A 98 -6.23 -30.00 1.34
N THR A 99 -5.34 -30.86 0.82
CA THR A 99 -5.73 -32.17 0.28
C THR A 99 -6.25 -33.10 1.40
N GLN A 100 -5.57 -33.13 2.55
CA GLN A 100 -5.98 -33.89 3.73
C GLN A 100 -7.34 -33.43 4.24
N LEU A 101 -7.54 -32.13 4.35
CA LEU A 101 -8.81 -31.55 4.76
C LEU A 101 -9.99 -32.00 3.88
N ILE A 102 -9.81 -31.98 2.56
CA ILE A 102 -10.81 -32.47 1.60
C ILE A 102 -11.07 -33.95 1.83
N GLN A 103 -10.03 -34.76 2.06
CA GLN A 103 -10.15 -36.20 2.31
C GLN A 103 -10.94 -36.48 3.58
N HIS A 104 -10.63 -35.80 4.68
CA HIS A 104 -11.37 -35.93 5.95
C HIS A 104 -12.85 -35.54 5.79
N GLN A 105 -13.17 -34.50 5.03
CA GLN A 105 -14.56 -34.10 4.77
C GLN A 105 -15.32 -35.18 3.97
N ILE A 106 -14.68 -35.84 2.99
CA ILE A 106 -15.26 -36.95 2.26
C ILE A 106 -15.50 -38.14 3.21
N ASN A 107 -14.54 -38.44 4.07
CA ASN A 107 -14.66 -39.50 5.09
C ASN A 107 -15.83 -39.24 6.04
N ILE A 108 -15.96 -38.00 6.57
CA ILE A 108 -17.07 -37.64 7.44
C ILE A 108 -18.42 -37.89 6.77
N LYS A 109 -18.60 -37.46 5.51
CA LYS A 109 -19.83 -37.71 4.77
C LYS A 109 -20.13 -39.20 4.65
N ARG A 110 -19.12 -40.02 4.31
CA ARG A 110 -19.26 -41.48 4.20
C ARG A 110 -19.61 -42.11 5.55
N ILE A 111 -18.93 -41.75 6.63
CA ILE A 111 -19.19 -42.30 7.97
C ILE A 111 -20.60 -41.92 8.41
N GLN A 112 -21.01 -40.65 8.27
CA GLN A 112 -22.35 -40.18 8.71
C GLN A 112 -23.48 -40.77 7.86
N GLN A 113 -23.36 -40.81 6.57
CA GLN A 113 -24.46 -41.17 5.64
C GLN A 113 -24.54 -42.64 5.41
N VAL A 114 -23.46 -43.40 5.54
CA VAL A 114 -23.42 -44.82 5.24
C VAL A 114 -23.14 -45.64 6.48
N ASN A 115 -21.93 -45.50 7.07
CA ASN A 115 -21.49 -46.43 8.11
C ASN A 115 -22.36 -46.36 9.35
N ILE A 116 -22.60 -45.17 9.91
CA ILE A 116 -23.41 -44.95 11.11
C ILE A 116 -24.85 -45.41 10.82
N GLN A 117 -25.43 -45.06 9.70
CA GLN A 117 -26.81 -45.48 9.35
C GLN A 117 -26.93 -47.01 9.27
N GLN A 118 -25.97 -47.67 8.63
CA GLN A 118 -25.95 -49.16 8.57
C GLN A 118 -25.84 -49.77 9.99
N LYS A 119 -24.96 -49.20 10.85
CA LYS A 119 -24.82 -49.70 12.23
C LYS A 119 -26.05 -49.42 13.09
N MET A 120 -26.72 -48.29 12.90
CA MET A 120 -27.99 -48.03 13.57
C MET A 120 -29.10 -49.04 13.17
N VAL A 121 -29.21 -49.39 11.92
CA VAL A 121 -30.14 -50.42 11.42
C VAL A 121 -29.73 -51.79 12.02
N GLU A 122 -28.45 -52.11 12.10
CA GLU A 122 -27.95 -53.34 12.70
C GLU A 122 -28.32 -53.45 14.17
N VAL A 123 -28.11 -52.37 14.97
CA VAL A 123 -28.54 -52.33 16.38
C VAL A 123 -30.03 -52.48 16.53
N ALA A 124 -30.82 -51.79 15.71
CA ALA A 124 -32.27 -51.92 15.73
C ALA A 124 -32.74 -53.37 15.45
N ARG A 125 -32.12 -54.02 14.46
CA ARG A 125 -32.40 -55.43 14.13
C ARG A 125 -32.07 -56.36 15.25
N TYR A 126 -30.89 -56.28 15.87
CA TYR A 126 -30.51 -57.14 16.98
C TYR A 126 -31.33 -56.88 18.26
N LYS A 127 -31.78 -55.63 18.48
CA LYS A 127 -32.71 -55.31 19.54
C LYS A 127 -34.07 -56.00 19.34
N ASP A 128 -34.59 -55.99 18.12
CA ASP A 128 -35.86 -56.68 17.81
C ASP A 128 -35.71 -58.20 17.93
N LEU A 129 -34.65 -58.79 17.36
CA LEU A 129 -34.37 -60.24 17.47
C LEU A 129 -34.21 -60.69 18.92
N LEU A 130 -33.58 -59.90 19.78
CA LEU A 130 -33.45 -60.20 21.20
C LEU A 130 -34.82 -60.23 21.90
N THR A 131 -35.73 -59.29 21.59
CA THR A 131 -37.06 -59.27 22.15
C THR A 131 -37.91 -60.50 21.75
N HIS A 132 -37.60 -61.10 20.61
CA HIS A 132 -38.27 -62.34 20.13
C HIS A 132 -37.46 -63.61 20.44
N GLY A 133 -36.40 -63.53 21.24
CA GLY A 133 -35.57 -64.66 21.63
C GLY A 133 -34.71 -65.28 20.50
N ALA A 134 -34.53 -64.56 19.38
CA ALA A 134 -33.79 -64.99 18.20
C ALA A 134 -32.33 -64.46 18.14
N ALA A 135 -31.89 -63.66 19.14
CA ALA A 135 -30.52 -63.19 19.32
C ALA A 135 -30.14 -63.18 20.78
N THR A 136 -28.85 -63.11 21.08
CA THR A 136 -28.34 -63.01 22.44
C THR A 136 -28.07 -61.53 22.86
N ALA A 137 -28.03 -61.29 24.18
CA ALA A 137 -27.61 -59.98 24.69
C ALA A 137 -26.19 -59.61 24.23
N GLN A 138 -25.31 -60.59 24.01
CA GLN A 138 -23.97 -60.39 23.48
C GLN A 138 -23.97 -59.90 22.03
N ASP A 139 -24.92 -60.39 21.19
CA ASP A 139 -25.05 -59.94 19.82
C ASP A 139 -25.48 -58.46 19.76
N LEU A 140 -26.43 -58.06 20.60
CA LEU A 140 -26.82 -56.65 20.74
C LEU A 140 -25.65 -55.77 21.23
N LEU A 141 -24.93 -56.24 22.24
CA LEU A 141 -23.75 -55.50 22.73
C LEU A 141 -22.69 -55.33 21.66
N ASN A 142 -22.43 -56.36 20.87
CA ASN A 142 -21.49 -56.29 19.73
C ASN A 142 -21.93 -55.28 18.68
N ALA A 143 -23.21 -55.26 18.32
CA ALA A 143 -23.77 -54.28 17.40
C ALA A 143 -23.66 -52.83 17.93
N GLN A 144 -23.96 -52.62 19.22
CA GLN A 144 -23.82 -51.32 19.90
C GLN A 144 -22.34 -50.87 19.92
N THR A 145 -21.42 -51.79 20.22
CA THR A 145 -19.97 -51.51 20.16
C THR A 145 -19.55 -51.07 18.75
N GLY A 146 -20.05 -51.79 17.73
CA GLY A 146 -19.78 -51.40 16.34
C GLY A 146 -20.28 -49.99 16.00
N LEU A 147 -21.46 -49.61 16.47
CA LEU A 147 -21.99 -48.24 16.32
C LEU A 147 -21.12 -47.21 17.05
N SER A 148 -20.73 -47.48 18.27
CA SER A 148 -19.87 -46.60 19.08
C SER A 148 -18.50 -46.40 18.44
N THR A 149 -17.96 -47.46 17.80
CA THR A 149 -16.69 -47.36 17.06
C THR A 149 -16.83 -46.38 15.88
N GLU A 150 -17.91 -46.47 15.07
CA GLU A 150 -18.10 -45.53 13.96
C GLU A 150 -18.35 -44.08 14.43
N GLN A 151 -18.99 -43.89 15.56
CA GLN A 151 -19.16 -42.57 16.17
C GLN A 151 -17.80 -41.98 16.65
N SER A 152 -16.93 -42.85 17.21
CA SER A 152 -15.59 -42.44 17.58
C SER A 152 -14.75 -42.07 16.36
N ASN A 153 -14.83 -42.87 15.28
CA ASN A 153 -14.17 -42.56 13.99
C ASN A 153 -14.61 -41.19 13.44
N LEU A 154 -15.94 -40.90 13.52
CA LEU A 154 -16.45 -39.58 13.11
C LEU A 154 -15.85 -38.45 13.93
N SER A 155 -15.71 -38.65 15.26
CA SER A 155 -15.10 -37.64 16.12
C SER A 155 -13.62 -37.42 15.80
N ASN A 156 -12.89 -38.46 15.49
CA ASN A 156 -11.47 -38.37 15.10
C ASN A 156 -11.30 -37.62 13.74
N GLU A 157 -12.15 -37.92 12.75
CA GLU A 157 -12.13 -37.21 11.47
C GLU A 157 -12.44 -35.72 11.64
N LYS A 158 -13.39 -35.37 12.53
CA LYS A 158 -13.69 -33.96 12.84
C LYS A 158 -12.55 -33.24 13.52
N ALA A 159 -11.83 -33.91 14.42
CA ALA A 159 -10.65 -33.34 15.06
C ALA A 159 -9.52 -33.08 14.07
N ALA A 160 -9.29 -34.02 13.15
CA ALA A 160 -8.29 -33.86 12.09
C ALA A 160 -8.63 -32.67 11.17
N ILE A 161 -9.91 -32.43 10.86
CA ILE A 161 -10.31 -31.23 10.10
C ILE A 161 -9.90 -29.96 10.82
N LEU A 162 -10.16 -29.83 12.14
CA LEU A 162 -9.80 -28.62 12.89
C LEU A 162 -8.29 -28.34 12.86
N GLU A 163 -7.46 -29.40 12.90
CA GLU A 163 -6.00 -29.26 12.79
C GLU A 163 -5.60 -28.67 11.43
N HIS A 164 -6.10 -29.25 10.33
CA HIS A 164 -5.78 -28.77 9.00
C HIS A 164 -6.35 -27.40 8.69
N GLU A 165 -7.55 -27.07 9.19
CA GLU A 165 -8.15 -25.74 9.10
C GLU A 165 -7.27 -24.71 9.80
N ALA A 166 -6.83 -24.98 11.03
CA ALA A 166 -5.97 -24.06 11.79
C ALA A 166 -4.65 -23.75 11.06
N ILE A 167 -4.05 -24.75 10.40
CA ILE A 167 -2.82 -24.54 9.62
C ILE A 167 -3.08 -23.64 8.40
N LEU A 168 -4.19 -23.85 7.69
CA LEU A 168 -4.56 -23.04 6.54
C LEU A 168 -4.91 -21.61 6.94
N GLU A 169 -5.66 -21.45 8.03
CA GLU A 169 -6.03 -20.12 8.56
C GLU A 169 -4.81 -19.34 9.06
N ALA A 170 -3.87 -20.00 9.75
CA ALA A 170 -2.61 -19.37 10.12
C ALA A 170 -1.79 -18.89 8.92
N ALA A 171 -1.93 -19.54 7.76
CA ALA A 171 -1.35 -19.11 6.51
C ALA A 171 -2.18 -18.03 5.78
N GLY A 172 -3.32 -17.60 6.34
CA GLY A 172 -4.22 -16.59 5.77
C GLY A 172 -5.22 -17.14 4.77
N PHE A 173 -5.56 -18.45 4.87
CA PHE A 173 -6.52 -19.09 3.96
C PHE A 173 -7.72 -19.66 4.70
N HIS A 174 -8.91 -19.16 4.40
CA HIS A 174 -10.14 -19.83 4.82
C HIS A 174 -10.48 -20.97 3.85
N PRO A 175 -10.56 -22.22 4.31
CA PRO A 175 -10.80 -23.38 3.45
C PRO A 175 -12.08 -23.31 2.63
N GLU A 176 -13.14 -22.68 3.16
CA GLU A 176 -14.40 -22.50 2.44
C GLU A 176 -14.26 -21.57 1.22
N VAL A 177 -13.49 -20.48 1.38
CA VAL A 177 -13.20 -19.53 0.30
C VAL A 177 -12.41 -20.22 -0.80
N LEU A 178 -11.41 -21.04 -0.42
CA LEU A 178 -10.63 -21.81 -1.37
C LEU A 178 -11.46 -22.79 -2.19
N ARG A 179 -12.42 -23.49 -1.55
CA ARG A 179 -13.30 -24.44 -2.24
C ARG A 179 -14.23 -23.78 -3.26
N SER A 180 -14.68 -22.57 -2.98
CA SER A 180 -15.55 -21.78 -3.86
C SER A 180 -14.76 -20.88 -4.82
N ALA A 181 -13.43 -20.97 -4.81
CA ALA A 181 -12.56 -20.10 -5.61
C ALA A 181 -12.79 -20.28 -7.11
N PRO A 182 -13.04 -19.21 -7.86
CA PRO A 182 -13.24 -19.29 -9.31
C PRO A 182 -11.98 -19.77 -10.03
N VAL A 183 -12.15 -20.66 -10.99
CA VAL A 183 -11.05 -21.04 -11.90
C VAL A 183 -10.50 -19.78 -12.59
N GLY A 184 -9.18 -19.69 -12.72
CA GLY A 184 -8.51 -18.52 -13.28
C GLY A 184 -8.41 -17.36 -12.31
N SER A 185 -8.45 -17.63 -11.00
CA SER A 185 -8.06 -16.68 -9.96
C SER A 185 -6.69 -17.03 -9.35
N VAL A 186 -6.03 -16.03 -8.79
CA VAL A 186 -4.81 -16.19 -8.01
C VAL A 186 -4.94 -15.44 -6.69
N TYR A 187 -4.30 -15.97 -5.67
CA TYR A 187 -4.22 -15.38 -4.34
C TYR A 187 -2.77 -14.97 -4.06
N LEU A 188 -2.62 -13.73 -3.66
CA LEU A 188 -1.35 -13.19 -3.17
C LEU A 188 -1.46 -12.98 -1.67
N THR A 189 -0.32 -13.11 -0.98
CA THR A 189 -0.18 -12.60 0.38
C THR A 189 0.86 -11.48 0.40
N CYS A 190 0.65 -10.53 1.27
CA CYS A 190 1.64 -9.53 1.66
C CYS A 190 1.53 -9.27 3.15
N ASP A 191 2.65 -8.90 3.75
CA ASP A 191 2.73 -8.55 5.15
C ASP A 191 2.74 -7.03 5.30
N ILE A 192 1.86 -6.49 6.14
CA ILE A 192 1.76 -5.06 6.42
C ILE A 192 2.04 -4.79 7.89
N PRO A 193 2.68 -3.65 8.25
CA PRO A 193 2.88 -3.26 9.63
C PRO A 193 1.53 -3.08 10.37
N GLU A 194 1.50 -3.47 11.64
CA GLU A 194 0.32 -3.36 12.51
C GLU A 194 -0.28 -1.94 12.53
N ASN A 195 0.55 -0.89 12.47
CA ASN A 195 0.10 0.49 12.46
C ASN A 195 -0.63 0.91 11.16
N GLN A 196 -0.57 0.11 10.09
CA GLN A 196 -1.28 0.33 8.83
C GLN A 196 -2.57 -0.50 8.72
N PHE A 197 -2.77 -1.45 9.63
CA PHE A 197 -3.91 -2.37 9.62
C PHE A 197 -5.26 -1.66 9.57
N SER A 198 -5.44 -0.59 10.37
CA SER A 198 -6.72 0.15 10.44
C SER A 198 -7.14 0.80 9.11
N ASN A 199 -6.19 0.98 8.20
CA ASN A 199 -6.41 1.57 6.88
C ASN A 199 -6.75 0.51 5.80
N MET A 200 -6.59 -0.78 6.12
CA MET A 200 -6.84 -1.89 5.20
C MET A 200 -8.25 -2.44 5.44
N LYS A 201 -9.08 -2.37 4.42
CA LYS A 201 -10.45 -2.89 4.50
C LYS A 201 -10.65 -3.97 3.45
N GLU A 202 -11.28 -5.05 3.84
CA GLU A 202 -11.76 -6.07 2.90
C GLU A 202 -12.63 -5.42 1.82
N GLY A 203 -12.54 -5.93 0.60
CA GLY A 203 -13.22 -5.37 -0.56
C GLY A 203 -12.54 -4.14 -1.17
N SER A 204 -11.49 -3.58 -0.56
CA SER A 204 -10.72 -2.49 -1.17
C SER A 204 -9.83 -2.99 -2.29
N THR A 205 -9.63 -2.14 -3.30
CA THR A 205 -8.74 -2.44 -4.43
C THR A 205 -7.31 -2.01 -4.15
N CYS A 206 -6.35 -2.77 -4.67
CA CYS A 206 -4.94 -2.41 -4.67
C CYS A 206 -4.34 -2.56 -6.08
N GLN A 207 -3.24 -1.87 -6.35
CA GLN A 207 -2.47 -2.05 -7.57
C GLN A 207 -1.36 -3.06 -7.34
N ILE A 208 -1.15 -3.95 -8.29
CA ILE A 208 -0.16 -5.03 -8.23
C ILE A 208 0.75 -4.92 -9.44
N GLN A 209 2.06 -4.91 -9.21
CA GLN A 209 3.07 -4.91 -10.25
C GLN A 209 4.01 -6.10 -10.03
N PHE A 210 3.97 -7.08 -10.94
CA PHE A 210 4.85 -8.25 -10.83
C PHE A 210 6.24 -7.93 -11.33
N THR A 211 7.25 -8.52 -10.70
CA THR A 211 8.64 -8.43 -11.16
C THR A 211 8.82 -8.98 -12.58
N ALA A 212 8.02 -9.97 -12.94
CA ALA A 212 8.03 -10.58 -14.29
C ALA A 212 7.32 -9.71 -15.35
N PHE A 213 6.50 -8.74 -14.96
CA PHE A 213 5.68 -7.90 -15.86
C PHE A 213 5.80 -6.43 -15.47
N GLN A 214 6.99 -5.86 -15.64
CA GLN A 214 7.32 -4.51 -15.16
C GLN A 214 6.49 -3.39 -15.80
N ASP A 215 6.03 -3.59 -17.04
CA ASP A 215 5.24 -2.61 -17.78
C ASP A 215 3.71 -2.74 -17.57
N LYS A 216 3.27 -3.77 -16.82
CA LYS A 216 1.85 -4.03 -16.59
C LYS A 216 1.47 -3.85 -15.14
N LYS A 217 0.43 -3.06 -14.89
CA LYS A 217 -0.21 -2.94 -13.58
C LYS A 217 -1.52 -3.73 -13.58
N PHE A 218 -1.70 -4.50 -12.55
CA PHE A 218 -2.90 -5.31 -12.33
C PHE A 218 -3.68 -4.76 -11.15
N VAL A 219 -4.96 -5.06 -11.09
CA VAL A 219 -5.82 -4.68 -9.96
C VAL A 219 -6.16 -5.93 -9.18
N GLY A 220 -5.85 -5.89 -7.88
CA GLY A 220 -6.27 -6.88 -6.91
C GLY A 220 -7.35 -6.35 -5.97
N LEU A 221 -8.03 -7.26 -5.31
CA LEU A 221 -9.02 -6.98 -4.27
C LEU A 221 -8.49 -7.57 -2.96
N ILE A 222 -8.48 -6.78 -1.88
CA ILE A 222 -8.21 -7.29 -0.54
C ILE A 222 -9.35 -8.23 -0.19
N ASP A 223 -9.04 -9.52 -0.13
CA ASP A 223 -10.01 -10.60 0.06
C ASP A 223 -10.17 -10.95 1.54
N ASP A 224 -9.09 -10.75 2.32
CA ASP A 224 -9.08 -11.06 3.73
C ASP A 224 -7.90 -10.40 4.45
N VAL A 225 -8.05 -10.18 5.75
CA VAL A 225 -7.03 -9.66 6.66
C VAL A 225 -6.88 -10.64 7.80
N ALA A 226 -5.69 -11.22 7.98
CA ALA A 226 -5.47 -12.22 9.00
C ALA A 226 -5.77 -11.68 10.41
N GLU A 227 -6.41 -12.50 11.23
CA GLU A 227 -6.77 -12.15 12.61
C GLU A 227 -5.60 -12.25 13.59
N VAL A 228 -4.44 -12.68 13.12
CA VAL A 228 -3.23 -12.87 13.94
C VAL A 228 -2.12 -11.94 13.49
N VAL A 229 -1.57 -11.21 14.44
CA VAL A 229 -0.34 -10.41 14.25
C VAL A 229 0.86 -11.31 14.52
N ASP A 230 1.82 -11.36 13.60
CA ASP A 230 3.09 -12.05 13.83
C ASP A 230 3.87 -11.33 14.94
N ASN A 231 4.09 -12.04 16.05
CA ASN A 231 4.71 -11.45 17.25
C ASN A 231 6.18 -11.08 17.06
N ALA A 232 6.87 -11.70 16.12
CA ALA A 232 8.29 -11.44 15.87
C ALA A 232 8.49 -10.23 14.95
N THR A 233 7.67 -10.11 13.90
CA THR A 233 7.79 -9.07 12.89
C THR A 233 6.85 -7.90 13.11
N ARG A 234 5.81 -8.04 13.92
CA ARG A 234 4.72 -7.08 14.11
C ARG A 234 3.99 -6.75 12.82
N MET A 235 3.86 -7.76 11.96
CA MET A 235 3.18 -7.68 10.69
C MET A 235 1.83 -8.41 10.74
N VAL A 236 0.88 -7.92 9.96
CA VAL A 236 -0.41 -8.55 9.69
C VAL A 236 -0.41 -9.03 8.25
N LYS A 237 -0.84 -10.26 8.03
CA LYS A 237 -0.91 -10.85 6.68
C LYS A 237 -2.20 -10.44 5.99
N LEU A 238 -2.09 -9.87 4.80
CA LEU A 238 -3.22 -9.62 3.90
C LEU A 238 -3.27 -10.69 2.81
N ARG A 239 -4.49 -11.14 2.50
CA ARG A 239 -4.77 -11.94 1.31
C ARG A 239 -5.42 -11.05 0.25
N ILE A 240 -4.89 -11.12 -0.97
CA ILE A 240 -5.37 -10.37 -2.11
C ILE A 240 -5.74 -11.35 -3.21
N ARG A 241 -6.94 -11.18 -3.76
CA ARG A 241 -7.42 -11.98 -4.88
C ARG A 241 -7.38 -11.15 -6.16
N MET A 242 -6.96 -11.78 -7.26
CA MET A 242 -7.02 -11.17 -8.59
C MET A 242 -7.36 -12.21 -9.67
N LYS A 243 -7.77 -11.74 -10.85
CA LYS A 243 -8.05 -12.58 -12.02
C LYS A 243 -6.75 -12.93 -12.76
N ASN A 244 -6.68 -14.18 -13.23
CA ASN A 244 -5.57 -14.72 -14.03
C ASN A 244 -6.12 -15.45 -15.28
N PRO A 245 -6.81 -14.74 -16.19
CA PRO A 245 -7.56 -15.36 -17.29
C PRO A 245 -6.68 -16.16 -18.25
N ASN A 246 -5.45 -15.71 -18.45
CA ASN A 246 -4.49 -16.35 -19.37
C ASN A 246 -3.56 -17.33 -18.67
N SER A 247 -3.73 -17.58 -17.37
CA SER A 247 -2.85 -18.42 -16.57
C SER A 247 -1.35 -18.01 -16.64
N GLU A 248 -1.10 -16.71 -16.88
CA GLU A 248 0.27 -16.16 -16.96
C GLU A 248 0.93 -16.08 -15.57
N MET A 249 0.15 -15.81 -14.53
CA MET A 249 0.61 -15.74 -13.15
C MET A 249 0.70 -17.12 -12.54
N LYS A 250 1.83 -17.42 -11.89
CA LYS A 250 2.12 -18.71 -11.27
C LYS A 250 2.36 -18.54 -9.76
N ALA A 251 1.99 -19.53 -8.98
CA ALA A 251 2.36 -19.60 -7.56
C ALA A 251 3.87 -19.45 -7.41
N GLY A 252 4.31 -18.67 -6.44
CA GLY A 252 5.70 -18.32 -6.21
C GLY A 252 6.18 -17.02 -6.86
N MET A 253 5.41 -16.39 -7.77
CA MET A 253 5.79 -15.10 -8.36
C MET A 253 5.72 -13.97 -7.34
N PHE A 254 6.72 -13.08 -7.35
CA PHE A 254 6.78 -11.89 -6.51
C PHE A 254 6.18 -10.66 -7.21
N ALA A 255 5.59 -9.81 -6.39
CA ALA A 255 4.97 -8.56 -6.83
C ALA A 255 5.20 -7.44 -5.80
N THR A 256 5.10 -6.21 -6.27
CA THR A 256 4.97 -5.02 -5.43
C THR A 256 3.49 -4.64 -5.42
N ILE A 257 2.93 -4.47 -4.24
CA ILE A 257 1.52 -4.15 -4.02
C ILE A 257 1.43 -2.73 -3.47
N SER A 258 0.64 -1.89 -4.13
CA SER A 258 0.45 -0.49 -3.80
C SER A 258 -0.99 -0.27 -3.35
N PHE A 259 -1.15 0.22 -2.12
CA PHE A 259 -2.43 0.50 -1.50
C PHE A 259 -2.64 2.01 -1.47
N GLY A 260 -3.55 2.51 -2.29
CA GLY A 260 -3.93 3.92 -2.27
C GLY A 260 -4.71 4.26 -0.99
N LEU A 261 -4.02 4.55 0.08
CA LEU A 261 -4.64 4.91 1.35
C LEU A 261 -5.16 6.35 1.31
N GLN A 262 -6.45 6.54 1.56
CA GLN A 262 -7.01 7.87 1.71
C GLN A 262 -6.75 8.37 3.13
N GLU A 263 -5.81 9.28 3.30
CA GLU A 263 -5.52 9.91 4.61
C GLU A 263 -6.50 11.03 4.98
N GLY A 264 -7.50 11.29 4.12
CA GLY A 264 -8.46 12.35 4.33
C GLY A 264 -8.06 13.69 3.68
N ARG A 265 -8.80 14.76 4.04
CA ARG A 265 -8.54 16.12 3.52
C ARG A 265 -7.56 16.84 4.42
N HIS A 266 -6.37 17.07 3.92
CA HIS A 266 -5.33 17.81 4.65
C HIS A 266 -4.89 19.04 3.86
N MET A 267 -4.49 20.09 4.60
CA MET A 267 -3.77 21.21 4.02
C MET A 267 -2.38 20.73 3.62
N THR A 268 -1.97 20.99 2.40
CA THR A 268 -0.65 20.62 1.92
C THR A 268 0.01 21.70 1.13
N ILE A 269 1.33 21.77 1.26
CA ILE A 269 2.19 22.62 0.47
C ILE A 269 3.22 21.79 -0.28
N ASP A 270 3.85 22.38 -1.29
CA ASP A 270 5.01 21.79 -1.93
C ASP A 270 6.19 21.73 -0.94
N LYS A 271 6.93 20.64 -0.92
CA LYS A 271 8.10 20.48 -0.03
C LYS A 271 9.16 21.57 -0.24
N TYR A 272 9.27 22.13 -1.45
CA TYR A 272 10.21 23.19 -1.78
C TYR A 272 9.79 24.56 -1.22
N ALA A 273 8.54 24.73 -0.79
CA ALA A 273 8.06 25.90 -0.08
C ALA A 273 8.46 25.92 1.40
N LEU A 274 8.93 24.79 1.92
CA LEU A 274 9.27 24.62 3.32
C LEU A 274 10.75 24.94 3.58
N VAL A 275 11.00 25.69 4.64
CA VAL A 275 12.33 26.00 5.15
C VAL A 275 12.45 25.49 6.58
N THR A 276 13.46 24.69 6.85
CA THR A 276 13.73 24.21 8.20
C THR A 276 15.00 24.85 8.74
N ILE A 277 14.91 25.49 9.92
CA ILE A 277 16.04 26.13 10.62
C ILE A 277 15.93 25.80 12.09
N GLN A 278 17.03 25.32 12.68
CA GLN A 278 17.13 24.95 14.10
C GLN A 278 15.97 24.03 14.58
N GLY A 279 15.56 23.09 13.73
CA GLY A 279 14.48 22.14 14.05
C GLY A 279 13.06 22.71 13.92
N LYS A 280 12.90 23.99 13.57
CA LYS A 280 11.60 24.61 13.29
C LYS A 280 11.38 24.76 11.81
N SER A 281 10.13 24.60 11.39
CA SER A 281 9.71 24.69 9.99
C SER A 281 9.00 26.00 9.73
N TYR A 282 9.33 26.63 8.60
CA TYR A 282 8.81 27.93 8.21
C TYR A 282 8.36 27.92 6.75
N VAL A 283 7.39 28.76 6.44
CA VAL A 283 6.96 29.12 5.08
C VAL A 283 6.93 30.63 4.94
N PHE A 284 7.00 31.12 3.70
CA PHE A 284 6.85 32.55 3.40
C PHE A 284 5.47 32.79 2.77
N LYS A 285 4.57 33.38 3.55
CA LYS A 285 3.22 33.77 3.14
C LYS A 285 3.27 35.15 2.49
N LYS A 286 2.67 35.30 1.33
CA LYS A 286 2.45 36.60 0.70
C LYS A 286 1.32 37.31 1.45
N SER A 287 1.67 38.36 2.20
CA SER A 287 0.74 39.14 3.02
C SER A 287 0.29 40.45 2.36
N GLY A 288 0.94 40.82 1.25
CA GLY A 288 0.62 42.02 0.48
C GLY A 288 1.23 41.97 -0.93
N PRO A 289 0.97 42.96 -1.78
CA PRO A 289 1.49 42.97 -3.15
C PRO A 289 3.01 42.85 -3.25
N LEU A 290 3.74 43.43 -2.30
CA LEU A 290 5.22 43.48 -2.25
C LEU A 290 5.80 42.89 -0.95
N THR A 291 5.03 42.10 -0.23
CA THR A 291 5.41 41.69 1.14
C THR A 291 5.26 40.18 1.33
N PHE A 292 6.32 39.57 1.85
CA PHE A 292 6.29 38.20 2.37
C PHE A 292 6.48 38.18 3.89
N GLU A 293 5.68 37.40 4.56
CA GLU A 293 5.74 37.16 5.98
C GLU A 293 6.21 35.73 6.27
N ARG A 294 7.22 35.58 7.12
CA ARG A 294 7.68 34.28 7.59
C ARG A 294 6.72 33.75 8.66
N LYS A 295 6.12 32.61 8.40
CA LYS A 295 5.23 31.89 9.32
C LYS A 295 5.88 30.59 9.79
N GLU A 296 5.93 30.38 11.09
CA GLU A 296 6.27 29.09 11.68
C GLU A 296 5.08 28.13 11.46
N VAL A 297 5.36 26.91 10.99
CA VAL A 297 4.33 25.91 10.71
C VAL A 297 4.67 24.60 11.41
N GLN A 298 3.63 23.92 11.88
CA GLN A 298 3.75 22.53 12.31
C GLN A 298 3.47 21.64 11.11
N ILE A 299 4.42 20.74 10.84
CA ILE A 299 4.33 19.82 9.71
C ILE A 299 3.94 18.42 10.19
N GLY A 300 3.14 17.73 9.38
CA GLY A 300 2.93 16.30 9.47
C GLY A 300 3.94 15.53 8.61
N HIS A 301 3.57 14.34 8.17
CA HIS A 301 4.44 13.56 7.30
C HIS A 301 4.43 14.08 5.85
N GLN A 302 5.50 13.77 5.15
CA GLN A 302 5.66 14.09 3.72
C GLN A 302 5.13 12.93 2.88
N ILE A 303 4.34 13.28 1.85
CA ILE A 303 3.81 12.33 0.87
C ILE A 303 4.24 12.78 -0.53
N GLY A 304 5.20 12.07 -1.10
CA GLY A 304 5.82 12.43 -2.37
C GLY A 304 6.46 13.82 -2.33
N ASN A 305 5.97 14.74 -3.15
CA ASN A 305 6.41 16.15 -3.18
C ASN A 305 5.60 17.09 -2.30
N ARG A 306 4.63 16.59 -1.56
CA ARG A 306 3.76 17.39 -0.69
C ARG A 306 4.04 17.12 0.78
N VAL A 307 3.93 18.16 1.61
CA VAL A 307 4.05 18.08 3.06
C VAL A 307 2.70 18.49 3.66
N ILE A 308 2.20 17.69 4.59
CA ILE A 308 0.98 18.01 5.34
C ILE A 308 1.31 19.12 6.33
N ILE A 309 0.43 20.11 6.41
CA ILE A 309 0.50 21.20 7.39
C ILE A 309 -0.60 20.98 8.43
N LEU A 310 -0.17 20.90 9.69
CA LEU A 310 -1.05 20.71 10.83
C LEU A 310 -1.55 22.05 11.38
N SER A 311 -0.69 23.09 11.39
CA SER A 311 -1.00 24.44 11.88
C SER A 311 -0.03 25.49 11.38
N GLY A 312 -0.40 26.78 11.50
CA GLY A 312 0.46 27.92 11.16
C GLY A 312 0.07 28.68 9.91
N ILE A 313 -0.75 28.08 9.03
CA ILE A 313 -1.34 28.74 7.83
C ILE A 313 -2.79 28.29 7.66
N GLU A 314 -3.52 28.99 6.79
CA GLU A 314 -4.92 28.73 6.51
C GLU A 314 -5.14 28.38 5.03
N VAL A 315 -6.28 27.75 4.75
CA VAL A 315 -6.70 27.48 3.37
C VAL A 315 -6.94 28.79 2.63
N GLY A 316 -6.34 28.92 1.45
CA GLY A 316 -6.40 30.14 0.64
C GLY A 316 -5.17 31.04 0.79
N ASP A 317 -4.31 30.82 1.79
CA ASP A 317 -3.04 31.53 1.91
C ASP A 317 -2.16 31.32 0.67
N GLU A 318 -1.49 32.38 0.23
CA GLU A 318 -0.52 32.33 -0.87
C GLU A 318 0.89 32.13 -0.31
N ILE A 319 1.50 30.99 -0.58
CA ILE A 319 2.82 30.59 -0.07
C ILE A 319 3.83 30.57 -1.21
N ALA A 320 5.02 31.16 -0.97
CA ALA A 320 6.11 31.15 -1.93
C ALA A 320 6.57 29.71 -2.22
N THR A 321 6.63 29.35 -3.50
CA THR A 321 7.10 28.04 -4.00
C THR A 321 8.39 28.16 -4.81
N SER A 322 8.72 29.37 -5.28
CA SER A 322 9.99 29.70 -5.95
C SER A 322 10.66 30.88 -5.21
N GLY A 323 11.99 30.97 -5.26
CA GLY A 323 12.73 32.02 -4.56
C GLY A 323 12.77 31.85 -3.01
N VAL A 324 12.36 30.71 -2.50
CA VAL A 324 12.25 30.44 -1.08
C VAL A 324 13.61 30.53 -0.35
N ILE A 325 14.68 30.12 -1.02
CA ILE A 325 16.05 30.21 -0.48
C ILE A 325 16.48 31.66 -0.35
N GLN A 326 16.13 32.54 -1.30
CA GLN A 326 16.41 33.98 -1.24
C GLN A 326 15.64 34.63 -0.09
N LEU A 327 14.33 34.33 0.03
CA LEU A 327 13.53 34.80 1.17
C LEU A 327 14.11 34.31 2.50
N LYS A 328 14.61 33.07 2.57
CA LYS A 328 15.32 32.56 3.73
C LYS A 328 16.55 33.41 4.05
N GLY A 329 17.42 33.70 3.05
CA GLY A 329 18.61 34.52 3.23
C GLY A 329 18.27 35.90 3.76
N LEU A 330 17.30 36.58 3.14
CA LEU A 330 16.84 37.90 3.56
C LEU A 330 16.24 37.89 4.99
N SER A 331 15.40 36.91 5.28
CA SER A 331 14.66 36.82 6.53
C SER A 331 15.55 36.44 7.74
N PHE A 332 16.59 35.65 7.54
CA PHE A 332 17.45 35.17 8.63
C PHE A 332 18.84 35.83 8.64
N GLY A 333 19.15 36.70 7.67
CA GLY A 333 20.38 37.48 7.61
C GLY A 333 21.61 36.69 7.19
N TYR A 334 21.44 35.72 6.27
CA TYR A 334 22.53 34.93 5.69
C TYR A 334 22.94 35.42 4.31
#